data_5b4e11e174cadf803dcc70305cdafb2f
#
_entry.id   5b4e11e174cadf803dcc70305cdafb2f
#
_cell.length_a   1.000
_cell.length_b   1.000
_cell.length_c   1.000
_cell.angle_alpha   90.00
_cell.angle_beta   90.00
_cell.angle_gamma   90.00
#
_symmetry.space_group_name_H-M   'P 1'
#
loop_
_entity.id
_entity.type
_entity.pdbx_description
1 polymer ?
#
loop_
_entity_poly.entity_id
_entity_poly.type
_entity_poly.pdbx_seq_one_letter_code
_entity_poly.pdbx_strand_id
1 'polypeptide(L)'
;MSDIFEALQKAQRDAEERAAASAAPEARGNGIGAEASTPLEPATAPPAAVKRRHHRRGWLSWLRNGASRNGHERRVPVLESGHASQLSEHFRVLRTQVEMAGPSAIMVTSALDQEGKTLCAINLAIALAMRAGSHVILGDADLRKPSVAASLGLAHGPGLTECLLDEAVWRDCLLTTRYEGLRVLPAGRRTAQAPELLGSDRMRQITAELKAEFPDHYIVFDAPPVLLTADPLILARNMDHALLVVRAGITPRAAVQKAIDTLGAESLLGIILNDVTESVSNYYYYGYGSQYGYGKAGKAST
;
A
#
# COMPACT_ATOMS: atom_id res chain seq x y z
N MET A 1 17.90 -2.62 -9.27
CA MET A 1 17.66 -3.08 -7.86
C MET A 1 18.57 -2.38 -6.85
N SER A 2 19.83 -2.02 -7.23
CA SER A 2 20.76 -1.26 -6.36
C SER A 2 20.19 0.09 -5.91
N ASP A 3 19.61 0.86 -6.83
CA ASP A 3 19.22 2.25 -6.61
C ASP A 3 18.05 2.44 -5.64
N ILE A 4 17.09 1.50 -5.64
CA ILE A 4 15.95 1.53 -4.70
C ILE A 4 16.44 1.21 -3.28
N PHE A 5 17.41 0.30 -3.18
CA PHE A 5 18.00 -0.10 -1.90
C PHE A 5 18.84 1.03 -1.29
N GLU A 6 19.61 1.75 -2.10
CA GLU A 6 20.38 2.93 -1.67
C GLU A 6 19.47 4.07 -1.25
N ALA A 7 18.35 4.27 -1.95
CA ALA A 7 17.37 5.27 -1.61
C ALA A 7 16.67 5.00 -0.27
N LEU A 8 16.32 3.72 0.00
CA LEU A 8 15.79 3.29 1.30
C LEU A 8 16.81 3.46 2.42
N GLN A 9 18.09 3.15 2.17
CA GLN A 9 19.18 3.35 3.14
C GLN A 9 19.36 4.81 3.50
N LYS A 10 19.30 5.71 2.51
CA LYS A 10 19.47 7.13 2.72
C LYS A 10 18.31 7.72 3.52
N ALA A 11 17.07 7.37 3.16
CA ALA A 11 15.88 7.82 3.89
C ALA A 11 15.87 7.36 5.35
N GLN A 12 16.40 6.19 5.63
CA GLN A 12 16.49 5.67 7.00
C GLN A 12 17.60 6.37 7.81
N ARG A 13 18.78 6.61 7.24
CA ARG A 13 19.84 7.40 7.91
C ARG A 13 19.37 8.81 8.24
N ASP A 14 18.72 9.48 7.30
CA ASP A 14 18.20 10.83 7.50
C ASP A 14 17.13 10.88 8.62
N ALA A 15 16.36 9.80 8.78
CA ALA A 15 15.36 9.65 9.86
C ALA A 15 16.03 9.40 11.23
N GLU A 16 17.07 8.56 11.28
CA GLU A 16 17.84 8.26 12.49
C GLU A 16 18.64 9.48 12.97
N GLU A 17 19.28 10.23 12.07
CA GLU A 17 20.00 11.48 12.39
C GLU A 17 19.07 12.56 12.96
N ARG A 18 17.84 12.67 12.43
CA ARG A 18 16.83 13.60 12.98
C ARG A 18 16.32 13.18 14.34
N ALA A 19 16.13 11.87 14.55
CA ALA A 19 15.75 11.33 15.86
C ALA A 19 16.86 11.58 16.91
N ALA A 20 18.13 11.41 16.52
CA ALA A 20 19.28 11.69 17.37
C ALA A 20 19.45 13.20 17.66
N ALA A 21 19.23 14.06 16.67
CA ALA A 21 19.28 15.52 16.85
C ALA A 21 18.15 16.06 17.74
N SER A 22 17.00 15.37 17.77
CA SER A 22 15.86 15.70 18.66
C SER A 22 16.03 15.18 20.09
N ALA A 23 17.00 14.29 20.33
CA ALA A 23 17.24 13.66 21.62
C ALA A 23 18.43 14.31 22.41
N ALA A 24 19.10 15.34 21.89
CA ALA A 24 20.19 16.02 22.57
C ALA A 24 19.65 16.94 23.68
N PRO A 25 20.06 16.75 24.97
CA PRO A 25 19.64 17.63 26.05
C PRO A 25 20.45 18.95 25.98
N GLU A 26 19.75 20.08 26.05
CA GLU A 26 20.38 21.40 26.26
C GLU A 26 21.09 21.41 27.61
N ALA A 27 22.42 21.39 27.56
CA ALA A 27 23.27 21.64 28.71
C ALA A 27 23.42 23.18 28.88
N ARG A 28 22.77 23.74 29.89
CA ARG A 28 23.18 25.03 30.47
C ARG A 28 23.46 24.82 31.96
N GLY A 29 24.72 25.00 32.29
CA GLY A 29 25.22 24.99 33.64
C GLY A 29 24.98 26.29 34.39
N ASN A 30 24.98 26.17 35.71
CA ASN A 30 25.54 27.00 36.78
C ASN A 30 24.93 26.48 38.08
N GLY A 31 25.60 26.04 39.04
CA GLY A 31 26.71 26.44 39.86
C GLY A 31 26.22 26.63 41.29
N ILE A 32 26.89 25.91 42.25
CA ILE A 32 27.11 26.24 43.68
C ILE A 32 26.00 25.83 44.68
N GLY A 33 26.46 25.04 45.70
CA GLY A 33 25.95 25.07 47.06
C GLY A 33 25.71 23.72 47.73
N ALA A 34 26.60 23.37 48.64
CA ALA A 34 26.62 22.17 49.49
C ALA A 34 25.52 22.16 50.57
N GLU A 35 25.21 20.96 51.04
CA GLU A 35 25.12 20.42 52.41
C GLU A 35 23.90 19.58 52.69
N ALA A 36 24.22 18.36 53.10
CA ALA A 36 23.87 17.56 54.26
C ALA A 36 22.46 16.95 54.48
N SER A 37 22.53 15.61 54.58
CA SER A 37 21.84 14.71 55.53
C SER A 37 20.34 14.44 55.47
N THR A 38 20.03 13.19 55.00
CA THR A 38 19.14 12.07 55.48
C THR A 38 18.10 12.33 56.60
N PRO A 39 17.01 11.53 56.80
CA PRO A 39 16.55 10.30 56.16
C PRO A 39 15.01 10.16 55.91
N LEU A 40 14.64 9.13 55.14
CA LEU A 40 13.50 8.19 55.15
C LEU A 40 12.11 8.60 55.67
N GLU A 41 11.08 8.52 54.86
CA GLU A 41 10.00 7.52 54.73
C GLU A 41 8.77 8.07 53.93
N PRO A 42 7.66 7.33 53.68
CA PRO A 42 7.44 6.53 52.49
C PRO A 42 6.30 7.01 51.58
N ALA A 43 6.25 6.41 50.40
CA ALA A 43 5.17 6.18 49.48
C ALA A 43 3.89 7.03 49.55
N THR A 44 3.65 7.85 48.54
CA THR A 44 2.33 8.16 48.03
C THR A 44 2.34 8.17 46.50
N ALA A 45 1.21 7.75 45.95
CA ALA A 45 0.91 7.44 44.54
C ALA A 45 1.40 8.46 43.51
N PRO A 46 1.64 8.02 42.22
CA PRO A 46 2.07 8.92 41.18
C PRO A 46 0.96 9.88 40.74
N PRO A 47 1.27 11.13 40.46
CA PRO A 47 0.30 12.07 39.93
C PRO A 47 -0.07 11.75 38.47
N ALA A 48 -1.32 11.98 38.16
CA ALA A 48 -1.98 11.78 36.88
C ALA A 48 -1.16 12.32 35.70
N ALA A 49 -1.06 11.49 34.67
CA ALA A 49 -0.42 11.83 33.41
C ALA A 49 -1.02 13.09 32.77
N VAL A 50 -0.23 14.13 32.67
CA VAL A 50 -0.55 15.33 31.89
C VAL A 50 -0.65 14.91 30.42
N LYS A 51 -1.87 14.94 29.89
CA LYS A 51 -2.17 14.75 28.47
C LYS A 51 -1.50 15.86 27.67
N ARG A 52 -0.32 15.61 27.12
CA ARG A 52 0.24 16.46 26.07
C ARG A 52 -0.66 16.38 24.84
N ARG A 53 -1.43 17.43 24.63
CA ARG A 53 -2.14 17.68 23.38
C ARG A 53 -1.10 17.92 22.29
N HIS A 54 -0.75 16.88 21.56
CA HIS A 54 -0.12 17.04 20.27
C HIS A 54 -1.15 17.61 19.31
N HIS A 55 -0.96 18.85 18.93
CA HIS A 55 -1.61 19.47 17.79
C HIS A 55 -1.20 18.73 16.50
N ARG A 56 -1.86 17.60 16.22
CA ARG A 56 -1.94 17.06 14.88
C ARG A 56 -3.04 17.81 14.14
N ARG A 57 -2.76 19.03 13.78
CA ARG A 57 -3.57 19.80 12.86
C ARG A 57 -2.94 19.71 11.48
N GLY A 58 -3.67 19.10 10.56
CA GLY A 58 -3.65 19.59 9.20
C GLY A 58 -3.18 18.64 8.14
N TRP A 59 -3.62 17.37 8.06
CA TRP A 59 -3.63 16.67 6.77
C TRP A 59 -4.74 15.61 6.62
N LEU A 60 -5.39 15.20 7.67
CA LEU A 60 -6.45 14.18 7.62
C LEU A 60 -7.87 14.77 7.59
N SER A 61 -8.05 16.10 7.56
CA SER A 61 -9.38 16.69 7.66
C SER A 61 -10.24 16.54 6.39
N TRP A 62 -9.65 16.39 5.22
CA TRP A 62 -10.39 16.23 3.98
C TRP A 62 -10.79 14.78 3.68
N LEU A 63 -10.13 13.78 4.32
CA LEU A 63 -10.53 12.37 4.25
C LEU A 63 -11.75 12.06 5.15
N ARG A 64 -12.20 12.99 5.98
CA ARG A 64 -13.22 12.77 7.01
C ARG A 64 -14.65 13.15 6.64
N ASN A 65 -14.91 13.74 5.47
CA ASN A 65 -16.25 14.20 5.09
C ASN A 65 -17.11 13.14 4.38
N GLY A 66 -16.79 11.86 4.51
CA GLY A 66 -17.59 10.75 3.99
C GLY A 66 -17.98 9.71 5.04
N ALA A 67 -18.03 10.07 6.32
CA ALA A 67 -18.33 9.11 7.38
C ALA A 67 -19.78 8.62 7.32
N SER A 68 -19.97 7.45 6.76
CA SER A 68 -21.17 6.63 6.95
C SER A 68 -21.19 6.11 8.39
N ARG A 69 -22.35 6.13 9.05
CA ARG A 69 -22.58 5.76 10.45
C ARG A 69 -22.33 4.30 10.83
N ASN A 70 -21.74 3.47 9.95
CA ASN A 70 -21.44 2.06 10.15
C ASN A 70 -19.95 1.77 10.06
N GLY A 71 -19.10 2.46 10.80
CA GLY A 71 -17.75 1.99 11.19
C GLY A 71 -16.72 1.58 10.13
N HIS A 72 -17.06 1.55 8.85
CA HIS A 72 -16.16 1.29 7.75
C HIS A 72 -15.92 2.60 7.01
N GLU A 73 -14.84 3.31 7.31
CA GLU A 73 -14.41 4.46 6.54
C GLU A 73 -14.22 4.02 5.08
N ARG A 74 -15.03 4.59 4.16
CA ARG A 74 -14.79 4.46 2.72
C ARG A 74 -13.41 5.03 2.43
N ARG A 75 -12.48 4.18 2.07
CA ARG A 75 -11.18 4.58 1.54
C ARG A 75 -11.40 5.01 0.10
N VAL A 76 -11.61 6.31 -0.11
CA VAL A 76 -11.85 6.87 -1.45
C VAL A 76 -10.57 6.71 -2.28
N PRO A 77 -10.65 6.11 -3.49
CA PRO A 77 -9.50 6.02 -4.38
C PRO A 77 -8.95 7.43 -4.71
N VAL A 78 -7.64 7.56 -4.72
CA VAL A 78 -6.95 8.84 -4.95
C VAL A 78 -7.27 9.43 -6.31
N LEU A 79 -7.45 8.58 -7.32
CA LEU A 79 -7.75 9.00 -8.70
C LEU A 79 -9.17 9.57 -8.89
N GLU A 80 -10.04 9.50 -7.86
CA GLU A 80 -11.39 10.11 -7.88
C GLU A 80 -11.41 11.60 -7.63
N SER A 81 -10.41 12.14 -6.96
CA SER A 81 -10.46 13.51 -6.45
C SER A 81 -10.40 14.59 -7.52
N GLY A 82 -10.43 14.25 -8.81
CA GLY A 82 -10.53 15.21 -9.93
C GLY A 82 -9.36 16.21 -10.03
N HIS A 83 -8.45 16.15 -9.08
CA HIS A 83 -7.28 16.99 -9.04
C HIS A 83 -6.12 16.22 -9.68
N ALA A 84 -5.38 16.87 -10.56
CA ALA A 84 -4.06 16.45 -11.01
C ALA A 84 -3.10 16.54 -9.80
N SER A 85 -3.30 15.64 -8.81
CA SER A 85 -2.46 15.59 -7.62
C SER A 85 -1.16 14.86 -7.97
N GLN A 86 -0.06 15.19 -7.30
CA GLN A 86 1.19 14.44 -7.38
C GLN A 86 0.96 12.93 -7.20
N LEU A 87 0.01 12.57 -6.35
CA LEU A 87 -0.34 11.18 -6.07
C LEU A 87 -0.95 10.48 -7.30
N SER A 88 -1.77 11.18 -8.09
CA SER A 88 -2.31 10.65 -9.37
C SER A 88 -1.18 10.39 -10.36
N GLU A 89 -0.15 11.24 -10.38
CA GLU A 89 0.99 11.06 -11.27
C GLU A 89 1.85 9.87 -10.86
N HIS A 90 2.05 9.60 -9.57
CA HIS A 90 2.75 8.42 -9.11
C HIS A 90 2.07 7.12 -9.57
N PHE A 91 0.74 7.06 -9.57
CA PHE A 91 0.02 5.90 -10.10
C PHE A 91 0.10 5.79 -11.63
N ARG A 92 0.23 6.89 -12.36
CA ARG A 92 0.51 6.86 -13.80
C ARG A 92 1.90 6.34 -14.11
N VAL A 93 2.91 6.74 -13.32
CA VAL A 93 4.28 6.20 -13.44
C VAL A 93 4.28 4.71 -13.12
N LEU A 94 3.62 4.29 -12.02
CA LEU A 94 3.50 2.87 -11.65
C LEU A 94 2.82 2.07 -12.77
N ARG A 95 1.73 2.60 -13.35
CA ARG A 95 1.07 2.00 -14.52
C ARG A 95 2.06 1.76 -15.65
N THR A 96 2.87 2.78 -16.01
CA THR A 96 3.83 2.66 -17.11
C THR A 96 4.84 1.54 -16.85
N GLN A 97 5.32 1.37 -15.59
CA GLN A 97 6.20 0.27 -15.21
C GLN A 97 5.53 -1.10 -15.36
N VAL A 98 4.27 -1.21 -14.97
CA VAL A 98 3.47 -2.44 -15.12
C VAL A 98 3.23 -2.74 -16.60
N GLU A 99 2.90 -1.73 -17.41
CA GLU A 99 2.68 -1.87 -18.86
C GLU A 99 3.94 -2.38 -19.60
N MET A 100 5.14 -2.05 -19.12
CA MET A 100 6.39 -2.57 -19.68
C MET A 100 6.57 -4.09 -19.48
N ALA A 101 5.95 -4.66 -18.46
CA ALA A 101 5.93 -6.10 -18.23
C ALA A 101 4.87 -6.83 -19.10
N GLY A 102 3.95 -6.08 -19.70
CA GLY A 102 2.84 -6.60 -20.52
C GLY A 102 1.64 -7.09 -19.70
N PRO A 103 0.55 -7.49 -20.39
CA PRO A 103 -0.63 -8.06 -19.77
C PRO A 103 -0.28 -9.30 -18.94
N SER A 104 -0.70 -9.31 -17.69
CA SER A 104 -0.26 -10.33 -16.74
C SER A 104 -1.15 -10.40 -15.51
N ALA A 105 -1.04 -11.49 -14.76
CA ALA A 105 -1.62 -11.63 -13.44
C ALA A 105 -0.62 -11.14 -12.38
N ILE A 106 -0.99 -10.11 -11.65
CA ILE A 106 -0.14 -9.40 -10.70
C ILE A 106 -0.76 -9.49 -9.31
N MET A 107 0.01 -9.96 -8.34
CA MET A 107 -0.36 -9.91 -6.93
C MET A 107 0.17 -8.62 -6.30
N VAL A 108 -0.69 -7.90 -5.59
CA VAL A 108 -0.31 -6.77 -4.73
C VAL A 108 -0.41 -7.24 -3.28
N THR A 109 0.71 -7.23 -2.58
CA THR A 109 0.81 -7.62 -1.17
C THR A 109 1.62 -6.60 -0.38
N SER A 110 1.78 -6.79 0.92
CA SER A 110 2.63 -5.96 1.78
C SER A 110 3.48 -6.81 2.71
N ALA A 111 4.51 -6.23 3.31
CA ALA A 111 5.29 -6.94 4.32
C ALA A 111 4.46 -7.18 5.58
N LEU A 112 3.77 -6.14 6.09
CA LEU A 112 2.99 -6.13 7.31
C LEU A 112 1.56 -5.61 7.05
N ASP A 113 0.71 -5.66 8.10
CA ASP A 113 -0.66 -5.12 8.02
C ASP A 113 -0.65 -3.58 7.97
N GLN A 114 -1.72 -2.98 7.41
CA GLN A 114 -1.93 -1.52 7.34
C GLN A 114 -0.89 -0.73 6.54
N GLU A 115 -0.17 -1.35 5.62
CA GLU A 115 0.77 -0.67 4.72
C GLU A 115 0.11 -0.06 3.48
N GLY A 116 -1.20 -0.28 3.31
CA GLY A 116 -2.00 0.31 2.22
C GLY A 116 -2.08 -0.53 0.95
N LYS A 117 -1.78 -1.85 1.02
CA LYS A 117 -1.83 -2.79 -0.11
C LYS A 117 -3.12 -2.69 -0.93
N THR A 118 -4.28 -2.78 -0.29
CA THR A 118 -5.59 -2.69 -0.95
C THR A 118 -5.80 -1.34 -1.66
N LEU A 119 -5.40 -0.23 -1.03
CA LEU A 119 -5.47 1.09 -1.64
C LEU A 119 -4.57 1.18 -2.88
N CYS A 120 -3.36 0.64 -2.81
CA CYS A 120 -2.43 0.57 -3.93
C CYS A 120 -2.97 -0.32 -5.06
N ALA A 121 -3.54 -1.49 -4.73
CA ALA A 121 -4.14 -2.39 -5.71
C ALA A 121 -5.32 -1.73 -6.46
N ILE A 122 -6.22 -1.07 -5.73
CA ILE A 122 -7.36 -0.35 -6.31
C ILE A 122 -6.89 0.78 -7.23
N ASN A 123 -5.99 1.64 -6.76
CA ASN A 123 -5.53 2.77 -7.57
C ASN A 123 -4.69 2.32 -8.78
N LEU A 124 -3.90 1.26 -8.67
CA LEU A 124 -3.21 0.66 -9.81
C LEU A 124 -4.22 0.14 -10.84
N ALA A 125 -5.23 -0.62 -10.39
CA ALA A 125 -6.26 -1.15 -11.27
C ALA A 125 -7.03 -0.03 -12.00
N ILE A 126 -7.38 1.05 -11.30
CA ILE A 126 -8.00 2.23 -11.91
C ILE A 126 -7.04 2.89 -12.91
N ALA A 127 -5.77 3.08 -12.55
CA ALA A 127 -4.78 3.70 -13.44
C ALA A 127 -4.57 2.90 -14.73
N LEU A 128 -4.54 1.57 -14.63
CA LEU A 128 -4.45 0.66 -15.77
C LEU A 128 -5.72 0.76 -16.65
N ALA A 129 -6.92 0.78 -16.06
CA ALA A 129 -8.19 0.88 -16.77
C ALA A 129 -8.39 2.24 -17.46
N MET A 130 -7.76 3.31 -16.96
CA MET A 130 -7.83 4.65 -17.60
C MET A 130 -7.14 4.74 -18.97
N ARG A 131 -6.35 3.75 -19.36
CA ARG A 131 -5.79 3.68 -20.70
C ARG A 131 -6.89 3.30 -21.70
N ALA A 132 -6.99 4.02 -22.80
CA ALA A 132 -7.97 3.73 -23.84
C ALA A 132 -7.84 2.28 -24.36
N GLY A 133 -8.95 1.55 -24.33
CA GLY A 133 -9.00 0.15 -24.76
C GLY A 133 -8.40 -0.87 -23.76
N SER A 134 -7.92 -0.42 -22.60
CA SER A 134 -7.43 -1.32 -21.57
C SER A 134 -8.57 -1.84 -20.70
N HIS A 135 -8.49 -3.10 -20.32
CA HIS A 135 -9.42 -3.73 -19.39
C HIS A 135 -8.66 -4.35 -18.24
N VAL A 136 -9.25 -4.30 -17.05
CA VAL A 136 -8.63 -4.78 -15.81
C VAL A 136 -9.63 -5.57 -15.00
N ILE A 137 -9.17 -6.69 -14.43
CA ILE A 137 -9.90 -7.44 -13.41
C ILE A 137 -9.15 -7.27 -12.09
N LEU A 138 -9.82 -6.69 -11.10
CA LEU A 138 -9.30 -6.59 -9.73
C LEU A 138 -9.96 -7.65 -8.86
N GLY A 139 -9.19 -8.67 -8.46
CA GLY A 139 -9.63 -9.72 -7.55
C GLY A 139 -9.25 -9.40 -6.10
N ASP A 140 -10.16 -9.67 -5.17
CA ASP A 140 -9.87 -9.62 -3.73
C ASP A 140 -9.52 -11.04 -3.23
N ALA A 141 -8.24 -11.31 -3.02
CA ALA A 141 -7.72 -12.57 -2.53
C ALA A 141 -7.38 -12.53 -1.02
N ASP A 142 -7.68 -11.43 -0.32
CA ASP A 142 -7.66 -11.40 1.14
C ASP A 142 -8.97 -11.99 1.70
N LEU A 143 -9.14 -13.32 1.55
CA LEU A 143 -10.37 -14.03 1.94
C LEU A 143 -10.63 -13.97 3.44
N ARG A 144 -9.66 -13.55 4.24
CA ARG A 144 -9.79 -13.39 5.71
C ARG A 144 -10.34 -12.03 6.09
N LYS A 145 -9.86 -10.97 5.42
CA LYS A 145 -10.24 -9.57 5.70
C LYS A 145 -10.53 -8.81 4.40
N PRO A 146 -11.51 -9.27 3.59
CA PRO A 146 -11.79 -8.66 2.31
C PRO A 146 -12.19 -7.20 2.45
N SER A 147 -11.72 -6.36 1.55
CA SER A 147 -11.93 -4.92 1.64
C SER A 147 -12.08 -4.19 0.29
N VAL A 148 -11.80 -4.84 -0.84
CA VAL A 148 -11.87 -4.21 -2.17
C VAL A 148 -13.28 -3.74 -2.50
N ALA A 149 -14.29 -4.63 -2.43
CA ALA A 149 -15.67 -4.27 -2.75
C ALA A 149 -16.20 -3.14 -1.86
N ALA A 150 -15.97 -3.23 -0.54
CA ALA A 150 -16.36 -2.18 0.41
C ALA A 150 -15.67 -0.84 0.13
N SER A 151 -14.37 -0.86 -0.22
CA SER A 151 -13.59 0.35 -0.56
C SER A 151 -14.12 1.05 -1.82
N LEU A 152 -14.63 0.28 -2.78
CA LEU A 152 -15.21 0.80 -4.03
C LEU A 152 -16.72 1.08 -3.91
N GLY A 153 -17.33 0.80 -2.76
CA GLY A 153 -18.78 0.97 -2.55
C GLY A 153 -19.64 0.01 -3.36
N LEU A 154 -19.08 -1.16 -3.70
CA LEU A 154 -19.80 -2.20 -4.43
C LEU A 154 -20.64 -3.07 -3.49
N ALA A 155 -21.67 -3.70 -4.02
CA ALA A 155 -22.53 -4.59 -3.28
C ALA A 155 -21.77 -5.84 -2.82
N HIS A 156 -22.16 -6.37 -1.66
CA HIS A 156 -21.72 -7.70 -1.22
C HIS A 156 -22.47 -8.77 -2.00
N GLY A 157 -21.77 -9.82 -2.38
CA GLY A 157 -22.32 -10.93 -3.13
C GLY A 157 -21.36 -12.12 -3.14
N PRO A 158 -21.66 -13.19 -3.90
CA PRO A 158 -20.73 -14.28 -4.12
C PRO A 158 -19.45 -13.75 -4.81
N GLY A 159 -18.34 -14.42 -4.57
CA GLY A 159 -17.04 -14.01 -5.08
C GLY A 159 -16.07 -15.16 -5.17
N LEU A 160 -14.79 -14.85 -5.03
CA LEU A 160 -13.70 -15.82 -5.20
C LEU A 160 -13.86 -17.04 -4.27
N THR A 161 -14.30 -16.85 -3.02
CA THR A 161 -14.52 -17.98 -2.09
C THR A 161 -15.55 -18.96 -2.63
N GLU A 162 -16.71 -18.48 -3.11
CA GLU A 162 -17.75 -19.33 -3.67
C GLU A 162 -17.29 -19.99 -4.97
N CYS A 163 -16.51 -19.29 -5.78
CA CYS A 163 -15.94 -19.85 -7.02
C CYS A 163 -14.92 -20.96 -6.72
N LEU A 164 -14.14 -20.82 -5.65
CA LEU A 164 -13.16 -21.82 -5.23
C LEU A 164 -13.80 -23.06 -4.59
N LEU A 165 -15.02 -22.93 -4.10
CA LEU A 165 -15.83 -24.01 -3.54
C LEU A 165 -16.76 -24.65 -4.57
N ASP A 166 -16.68 -24.25 -5.85
CA ASP A 166 -17.58 -24.65 -6.93
C ASP A 166 -19.07 -24.33 -6.67
N GLU A 167 -19.34 -23.33 -5.82
CA GLU A 167 -20.69 -22.85 -5.50
C GLU A 167 -21.15 -21.72 -6.45
N ALA A 168 -20.23 -21.09 -7.18
CA ALA A 168 -20.51 -20.03 -8.14
C ALA A 168 -19.54 -20.05 -9.32
N VAL A 169 -19.99 -19.50 -10.44
CA VAL A 169 -19.16 -19.28 -11.62
C VAL A 169 -18.53 -17.89 -11.53
N TRP A 170 -17.21 -17.78 -11.66
CA TRP A 170 -16.50 -16.52 -11.49
C TRP A 170 -16.97 -15.41 -12.44
N ARG A 171 -17.46 -15.77 -13.65
CA ARG A 171 -18.00 -14.79 -14.62
C ARG A 171 -19.23 -14.07 -14.08
N ASP A 172 -20.06 -14.79 -13.34
CA ASP A 172 -21.29 -14.25 -12.75
C ASP A 172 -21.00 -13.42 -11.47
N CYS A 173 -19.80 -13.61 -10.89
CA CYS A 173 -19.36 -12.87 -9.71
C CYS A 173 -18.66 -11.54 -10.06
N LEU A 174 -18.37 -11.27 -11.35
CA LEU A 174 -17.71 -10.04 -11.77
C LEU A 174 -18.64 -8.84 -11.63
N LEU A 175 -18.25 -7.92 -10.75
CA LEU A 175 -18.97 -6.67 -10.50
C LEU A 175 -18.47 -5.58 -11.45
N THR A 176 -19.41 -4.87 -12.07
CA THR A 176 -19.11 -3.65 -12.84
C THR A 176 -18.85 -2.49 -11.89
N THR A 177 -17.85 -1.69 -12.20
CA THR A 177 -17.52 -0.48 -11.46
C THR A 177 -17.91 0.77 -12.24
N ARG A 178 -17.83 1.94 -11.61
CA ARG A 178 -17.98 3.24 -12.29
C ARG A 178 -16.79 3.61 -13.19
N TYR A 179 -15.68 2.88 -13.08
CA TYR A 179 -14.50 3.09 -13.91
C TYR A 179 -14.62 2.20 -15.14
N GLU A 180 -14.67 2.83 -16.31
CA GLU A 180 -14.71 2.12 -17.58
C GLU A 180 -13.51 1.17 -17.69
N GLY A 181 -13.72 -0.05 -18.17
CA GLY A 181 -12.68 -1.06 -18.30
C GLY A 181 -12.30 -1.78 -16.99
N LEU A 182 -12.80 -1.36 -15.81
CA LEU A 182 -12.50 -2.04 -14.54
C LEU A 182 -13.66 -2.89 -14.06
N ARG A 183 -13.41 -4.19 -13.88
CA ARG A 183 -14.31 -5.14 -13.19
C ARG A 183 -13.67 -5.64 -11.91
N VAL A 184 -14.49 -6.01 -10.93
CA VAL A 184 -14.04 -6.54 -9.64
C VAL A 184 -14.56 -7.95 -9.44
N LEU A 185 -13.66 -8.89 -9.13
CA LEU A 185 -14.01 -10.19 -8.56
C LEU A 185 -13.89 -10.06 -7.03
N PRO A 186 -15.01 -9.91 -6.29
CA PRO A 186 -14.94 -9.75 -4.85
C PRO A 186 -14.47 -11.04 -4.18
N ALA A 187 -14.02 -10.96 -2.93
CA ALA A 187 -13.62 -12.16 -2.17
C ALA A 187 -14.78 -13.14 -1.89
N GLY A 188 -16.00 -12.62 -1.83
CA GLY A 188 -17.16 -13.39 -1.36
C GLY A 188 -17.23 -13.49 0.16
N ARG A 189 -17.71 -14.61 0.70
CA ARG A 189 -17.76 -14.83 2.15
C ARG A 189 -16.36 -15.01 2.76
N ARG A 190 -16.17 -14.48 3.96
CA ARG A 190 -14.94 -14.68 4.69
C ARG A 190 -14.72 -16.14 5.07
N THR A 191 -13.48 -16.60 4.99
CA THR A 191 -13.13 -17.97 5.35
C THR A 191 -11.79 -18.07 6.07
N ALA A 192 -11.69 -19.03 6.99
CA ALA A 192 -10.41 -19.40 7.61
C ALA A 192 -9.60 -20.36 6.74
N GLN A 193 -10.23 -21.01 5.75
CA GLN A 193 -9.65 -21.99 4.82
C GLN A 193 -8.97 -21.30 3.61
N ALA A 194 -8.59 -20.03 3.76
CA ALA A 194 -7.98 -19.26 2.67
C ALA A 194 -6.73 -19.94 2.06
N PRO A 195 -5.78 -20.50 2.83
CA PRO A 195 -4.61 -21.17 2.27
C PRO A 195 -4.97 -22.35 1.38
N GLU A 196 -5.90 -23.21 1.84
CA GLU A 196 -6.34 -24.40 1.13
C GLU A 196 -7.04 -24.03 -0.17
N LEU A 197 -7.93 -23.03 -0.13
CA LEU A 197 -8.68 -22.56 -1.29
C LEU A 197 -7.78 -21.88 -2.32
N LEU A 198 -6.89 -20.97 -1.89
CA LEU A 198 -5.96 -20.28 -2.78
C LEU A 198 -4.90 -21.23 -3.37
N GLY A 199 -4.59 -22.34 -2.66
CA GLY A 199 -3.68 -23.40 -3.13
C GLY A 199 -4.34 -24.48 -3.97
N SER A 200 -5.64 -24.43 -4.16
CA SER A 200 -6.39 -25.47 -4.86
C SER A 200 -6.14 -25.47 -6.37
N ASP A 201 -6.44 -26.61 -7.01
CA ASP A 201 -6.46 -26.71 -8.47
C ASP A 201 -7.49 -25.75 -9.09
N ARG A 202 -8.56 -25.49 -8.36
CA ARG A 202 -9.60 -24.57 -8.80
C ARG A 202 -9.09 -23.13 -8.92
N MET A 203 -8.24 -22.65 -8.01
CA MET A 203 -7.60 -21.34 -8.14
C MET A 203 -6.71 -21.26 -9.37
N ARG A 204 -5.91 -22.30 -9.63
CA ARG A 204 -5.09 -22.37 -10.85
C ARG A 204 -5.94 -22.33 -12.10
N GLN A 205 -7.04 -23.10 -12.11
CA GLN A 205 -7.99 -23.14 -13.22
C GLN A 205 -8.64 -21.76 -13.45
N ILE A 206 -9.17 -21.12 -12.41
CA ILE A 206 -9.79 -19.78 -12.52
C ILE A 206 -8.77 -18.75 -13.06
N THR A 207 -7.54 -18.76 -12.57
CA THR A 207 -6.50 -17.83 -13.05
C THR A 207 -6.18 -18.11 -14.52
N ALA A 208 -6.07 -19.37 -14.91
CA ALA A 208 -5.83 -19.76 -16.30
C ALA A 208 -7.01 -19.37 -17.22
N GLU A 209 -8.26 -19.58 -16.76
CA GLU A 209 -9.46 -19.19 -17.49
C GLU A 209 -9.55 -17.67 -17.67
N LEU A 210 -9.23 -16.89 -16.62
CA LEU A 210 -9.17 -15.44 -16.69
C LEU A 210 -8.15 -14.95 -17.74
N LYS A 211 -6.96 -15.53 -17.75
CA LYS A 211 -5.90 -15.19 -18.73
C LYS A 211 -6.32 -15.60 -20.14
N ALA A 212 -6.95 -16.75 -20.31
CA ALA A 212 -7.38 -17.25 -21.64
C ALA A 212 -8.55 -16.46 -22.22
N GLU A 213 -9.51 -16.05 -21.38
CA GLU A 213 -10.67 -15.28 -21.82
C GLU A 213 -10.33 -13.79 -22.05
N PHE A 214 -9.34 -13.29 -21.34
CA PHE A 214 -8.93 -11.90 -21.37
C PHE A 214 -7.41 -11.75 -21.62
N PRO A 215 -6.88 -12.16 -22.78
CA PRO A 215 -5.44 -12.21 -23.04
C PRO A 215 -4.77 -10.82 -23.01
N ASP A 216 -5.53 -9.76 -23.29
CA ASP A 216 -5.04 -8.38 -23.31
C ASP A 216 -5.36 -7.62 -22.01
N HIS A 217 -5.87 -8.32 -20.96
CA HIS A 217 -6.24 -7.69 -19.70
C HIS A 217 -5.12 -7.80 -18.68
N TYR A 218 -5.11 -6.82 -17.78
CA TYR A 218 -4.37 -6.93 -16.51
C TYR A 218 -5.28 -7.56 -15.46
N ILE A 219 -4.76 -8.55 -14.75
CA ILE A 219 -5.43 -9.22 -13.64
C ILE A 219 -4.66 -8.87 -12.38
N VAL A 220 -5.27 -8.07 -11.50
CA VAL A 220 -4.64 -7.60 -10.26
C VAL A 220 -5.33 -8.28 -9.09
N PHE A 221 -4.58 -8.96 -8.23
CA PHE A 221 -5.11 -9.54 -6.99
C PHE A 221 -4.58 -8.78 -5.77
N ASP A 222 -5.48 -8.25 -4.93
CA ASP A 222 -5.17 -7.78 -3.58
C ASP A 222 -5.02 -8.98 -2.66
N ALA A 223 -3.86 -9.16 -2.04
CA ALA A 223 -3.52 -10.31 -1.20
C ALA A 223 -3.14 -9.88 0.21
N PRO A 224 -3.29 -10.72 1.26
CA PRO A 224 -2.90 -10.38 2.61
C PRO A 224 -1.39 -10.14 2.75
N PRO A 225 -0.89 -9.64 3.91
CA PRO A 225 0.54 -9.40 4.13
C PRO A 225 1.36 -10.68 4.15
N VAL A 226 2.51 -10.69 3.45
CA VAL A 226 3.35 -11.88 3.22
C VAL A 226 4.02 -12.43 4.48
N LEU A 227 4.29 -11.59 5.48
CA LEU A 227 4.91 -12.04 6.72
C LEU A 227 3.91 -12.48 7.79
N LEU A 228 2.61 -12.32 7.55
CA LEU A 228 1.57 -12.65 8.52
C LEU A 228 0.82 -13.95 8.21
N THR A 229 0.73 -14.31 6.93
CA THR A 229 -0.01 -15.50 6.48
C THR A 229 0.73 -16.22 5.35
N ALA A 230 0.43 -17.49 5.13
CA ALA A 230 0.96 -18.25 4.01
C ALA A 230 0.23 -17.94 2.69
N ASP A 231 -0.94 -17.31 2.77
CA ASP A 231 -1.85 -17.08 1.65
C ASP A 231 -1.16 -16.41 0.44
N PRO A 232 -0.34 -15.34 0.60
CA PRO A 232 0.34 -14.69 -0.53
C PRO A 232 1.36 -15.59 -1.22
N LEU A 233 2.09 -16.42 -0.47
CA LEU A 233 3.07 -17.34 -1.05
C LEU A 233 2.41 -18.44 -1.88
N ILE A 234 1.24 -18.87 -1.42
CA ILE A 234 0.44 -19.88 -2.13
C ILE A 234 -0.12 -19.25 -3.41
N LEU A 235 -0.70 -18.04 -3.30
CA LEU A 235 -1.26 -17.31 -4.42
C LEU A 235 -0.20 -16.94 -5.47
N ALA A 236 1.01 -16.55 -5.04
CA ALA A 236 2.11 -16.16 -5.92
C ALA A 236 2.46 -17.22 -6.97
N ARG A 237 2.23 -18.51 -6.68
CA ARG A 237 2.47 -19.61 -7.63
C ARG A 237 1.59 -19.54 -8.88
N ASN A 238 0.48 -18.82 -8.80
CA ASN A 238 -0.49 -18.65 -9.88
C ASN A 238 -0.37 -17.26 -10.55
N MET A 239 0.55 -16.42 -10.07
CA MET A 239 0.76 -15.06 -10.56
C MET A 239 2.03 -14.98 -11.40
N ASP A 240 2.06 -14.05 -12.35
CA ASP A 240 3.27 -13.79 -13.16
C ASP A 240 4.24 -12.89 -12.38
N HIS A 241 3.69 -11.94 -11.61
CA HIS A 241 4.46 -10.97 -10.85
C HIS A 241 3.83 -10.64 -9.50
N ALA A 242 4.65 -10.11 -8.59
CA ALA A 242 4.21 -9.53 -7.34
C ALA A 242 4.68 -8.08 -7.19
N LEU A 243 3.85 -7.22 -6.61
CA LEU A 243 4.19 -5.88 -6.15
C LEU A 243 4.16 -5.86 -4.62
N LEU A 244 5.27 -5.47 -4.00
CA LEU A 244 5.39 -5.37 -2.55
C LEU A 244 5.14 -3.94 -2.11
N VAL A 245 4.06 -3.71 -1.35
CA VAL A 245 3.77 -2.41 -0.75
C VAL A 245 4.48 -2.30 0.59
N VAL A 246 5.17 -1.19 0.79
CA VAL A 246 5.94 -0.86 2.00
C VAL A 246 5.53 0.53 2.47
N ARG A 247 5.28 0.71 3.76
CA ARG A 247 4.91 2.00 4.32
C ARG A 247 6.17 2.78 4.72
N ALA A 248 6.37 3.94 4.08
CA ALA A 248 7.54 4.79 4.28
C ALA A 248 7.69 5.23 5.75
N GLY A 249 8.90 5.13 6.29
CA GLY A 249 9.22 5.55 7.65
C GLY A 249 8.55 4.74 8.78
N ILE A 250 7.80 3.69 8.45
CA ILE A 250 7.07 2.83 9.41
C ILE A 250 7.53 1.38 9.31
N THR A 251 7.59 0.81 8.10
CA THR A 251 7.99 -0.59 7.91
C THR A 251 9.47 -0.77 8.21
N PRO A 252 9.86 -1.63 9.16
CA PRO A 252 11.26 -1.90 9.43
C PRO A 252 11.96 -2.51 8.21
N ARG A 253 13.20 -2.07 7.93
CA ARG A 253 14.00 -2.59 6.81
C ARG A 253 14.14 -4.11 6.85
N ALA A 254 14.34 -4.69 8.05
CA ALA A 254 14.44 -6.13 8.22
C ALA A 254 13.15 -6.85 7.79
N ALA A 255 11.97 -6.26 8.01
CA ALA A 255 10.71 -6.80 7.53
C ALA A 255 10.60 -6.73 6.02
N VAL A 256 11.03 -5.63 5.39
CA VAL A 256 11.07 -5.50 3.93
C VAL A 256 12.00 -6.56 3.32
N GLN A 257 13.23 -6.70 3.85
CA GLN A 257 14.17 -7.71 3.37
C GLN A 257 13.60 -9.12 3.49
N LYS A 258 13.05 -9.45 4.67
CA LYS A 258 12.42 -10.75 4.90
C LYS A 258 11.25 -11.01 3.95
N ALA A 259 10.45 -9.99 3.63
CA ALA A 259 9.35 -10.12 2.68
C ALA A 259 9.87 -10.40 1.25
N ILE A 260 10.94 -9.71 0.82
CA ILE A 260 11.62 -9.94 -0.46
C ILE A 260 12.17 -11.37 -0.52
N ASP A 261 12.90 -11.79 0.52
CA ASP A 261 13.49 -13.13 0.59
C ASP A 261 12.41 -14.23 0.57
N THR A 262 11.26 -13.94 1.19
CA THR A 262 10.14 -14.87 1.28
C THR A 262 9.38 -15.02 -0.05
N LEU A 263 9.20 -13.92 -0.80
CA LEU A 263 8.55 -13.94 -2.12
C LEU A 263 9.47 -14.45 -3.23
N GLY A 264 10.78 -14.30 -3.07
CA GLY A 264 11.77 -14.44 -4.14
C GLY A 264 11.90 -13.15 -4.95
N ALA A 265 13.13 -12.65 -5.08
CA ALA A 265 13.36 -11.37 -5.76
C ALA A 265 12.98 -11.42 -7.26
N GLU A 266 13.05 -12.59 -7.86
CA GLU A 266 12.69 -12.84 -9.26
C GLU A 266 11.20 -12.74 -9.56
N SER A 267 10.35 -12.99 -8.55
CA SER A 267 8.90 -12.87 -8.68
C SER A 267 8.40 -11.43 -8.50
N LEU A 268 9.28 -10.53 -7.98
CA LEU A 268 8.91 -9.15 -7.72
C LEU A 268 9.05 -8.30 -8.98
N LEU A 269 7.95 -7.70 -9.42
CA LEU A 269 7.95 -6.64 -10.43
C LEU A 269 8.54 -5.35 -9.85
N GLY A 270 8.28 -5.09 -8.56
CA GLY A 270 8.79 -3.91 -7.88
C GLY A 270 8.28 -3.73 -6.46
N ILE A 271 8.69 -2.62 -5.85
CA ILE A 271 8.27 -2.18 -4.51
C ILE A 271 7.55 -0.84 -4.63
N ILE A 272 6.38 -0.74 -4.01
CA ILE A 272 5.62 0.50 -3.90
C ILE A 272 5.88 1.09 -2.51
N LEU A 273 6.56 2.25 -2.47
CA LEU A 273 6.74 2.99 -1.24
C LEU A 273 5.51 3.88 -1.01
N ASN A 274 4.64 3.48 -0.08
CA ASN A 274 3.40 4.15 0.24
C ASN A 274 3.53 5.08 1.46
N ASP A 275 2.61 6.06 1.59
CA ASP A 275 2.56 7.03 2.72
C ASP A 275 3.84 7.87 2.85
N VAL A 276 4.43 8.25 1.72
CA VAL A 276 5.63 9.09 1.66
C VAL A 276 5.27 10.53 2.04
N THR A 277 6.02 11.12 2.99
CA THR A 277 5.83 12.52 3.38
C THR A 277 6.33 13.48 2.29
N GLU A 278 5.73 14.68 2.18
CA GLU A 278 6.08 15.68 1.14
C GLU A 278 7.58 16.00 1.07
N SER A 279 8.29 16.01 2.20
CA SER A 279 9.72 16.27 2.24
C SER A 279 10.56 15.23 1.49
N VAL A 280 10.14 13.97 1.51
CA VAL A 280 10.78 12.86 0.80
C VAL A 280 10.34 12.84 -0.66
N SER A 281 9.05 13.11 -0.94
CA SER A 281 8.51 13.18 -2.30
C SER A 281 9.21 14.24 -3.15
N ASN A 282 9.44 15.44 -2.61
CA ASN A 282 10.16 16.51 -3.31
C ASN A 282 11.59 16.13 -3.69
N TYR A 283 12.29 15.37 -2.83
CA TYR A 283 13.64 14.93 -3.11
C TYR A 283 13.72 14.01 -4.33
N TYR A 284 12.79 13.06 -4.46
CA TYR A 284 12.72 12.16 -5.62
C TYR A 284 12.30 12.89 -6.89
N TYR A 285 11.39 13.86 -6.80
CA TYR A 285 10.93 14.63 -7.96
C TYR A 285 12.03 15.49 -8.56
N TYR A 286 12.86 16.17 -7.71
CA TYR A 286 13.98 16.98 -8.18
C TYR A 286 15.18 16.15 -8.63
N GLY A 287 15.41 14.96 -8.07
CA GLY A 287 16.50 14.06 -8.47
C GLY A 287 16.32 13.46 -9.86
N TYR A 288 15.09 13.10 -10.24
CA TYR A 288 14.78 12.54 -11.57
C TYR A 288 14.54 13.61 -12.64
N GLY A 289 13.98 14.77 -12.28
CA GLY A 289 13.67 15.85 -13.21
C GLY A 289 14.92 16.58 -13.76
N SER A 290 16.04 16.55 -13.04
CA SER A 290 17.30 17.16 -13.51
C SER A 290 18.04 16.32 -14.57
N GLN A 291 17.72 15.04 -14.71
CA GLN A 291 18.35 14.15 -15.69
C GLN A 291 17.61 14.12 -17.04
N TYR A 292 16.34 14.57 -17.08
CA TYR A 292 15.57 14.77 -18.30
C TYR A 292 15.27 16.25 -18.48
N GLY A 293 16.27 17.01 -18.98
CA GLY A 293 16.30 18.46 -19.16
C GLY A 293 15.02 19.09 -19.74
N TYR A 294 14.10 19.53 -18.90
CA TYR A 294 13.17 20.58 -19.24
C TYR A 294 13.80 21.92 -18.82
N GLY A 295 14.56 22.50 -19.75
CA GLY A 295 15.17 23.80 -19.63
C GLY A 295 14.11 24.87 -19.39
N LYS A 296 14.35 25.72 -18.37
CA LYS A 296 13.65 26.99 -18.19
C LYS A 296 13.77 27.81 -19.47
N ALA A 297 12.67 28.05 -20.14
CA ALA A 297 12.57 29.10 -21.16
C ALA A 297 12.84 30.45 -20.48
N GLY A 298 13.92 31.11 -20.86
CA GLY A 298 14.34 32.40 -20.36
C GLY A 298 13.28 33.48 -20.63
N LYS A 299 12.97 34.28 -19.62
CA LYS A 299 12.33 35.57 -19.81
C LYS A 299 13.32 36.48 -20.52
N ALA A 300 13.05 36.81 -21.78
CA ALA A 300 13.68 37.92 -22.45
C ALA A 300 13.06 39.21 -21.92
N SER A 301 13.89 40.07 -21.38
CA SER A 301 13.59 41.47 -21.08
C SER A 301 13.77 42.31 -22.33
N THR A 302 12.75 43.03 -22.68
CA THR A 302 12.79 44.37 -23.31
C THR A 302 11.63 45.18 -22.78
#